data_49caaf962e821f86e746ec9092b2a247
#
_entry.id   49caaf962e821f86e746ec9092b2a247
#
_cell.length_a   1.000
_cell.length_b   1.000
_cell.length_c   1.000
_cell.angle_alpha   90.00
_cell.angle_beta   90.00
_cell.angle_gamma   90.00
#
_symmetry.space_group_name_H-M   'P 1'
#
loop_
_entity.id
_entity.type
_entity.pdbx_description
1 polymer ?
#
loop_
_entity_poly.entity_id
_entity_poly.type
_entity_poly.pdbx_seq_one_letter_code
_entity_poly.pdbx_strand_id
1 'polypeptide(L)'
;MKSLVRLRKRPRRLKAVDPVPDKTALYFAPSPAHAERFLATLRQLEGCTVRTVPHGVTYECPEGSLHFEVHHSPARAHAALRHRFFNLVLLDLRDAGHPISRLQTDYKKTLRLLDLMDEEHDVELRYGFHRVLTMISGSDPVEVDRIIAALGARGVGRVIRDISACHLDGECPKLPRATKFCRLVLDELVRMTASRRTGKVALCASGGGITGIYFEMGALKCLDDCLPPGALSSFDMYFGISAGSVVSGILANGYTIDEFMASIAGTPKKGVPPVSLSLLRLSHMNLRTLIFPLERLAKALGSSIFDLFKGKSPISLESLFFEYNNFLTAPFQAEGFEKILRRLFTASGSTNDFRKLRRRLYIGTTDQDSRQHVLFGEAPFDHVPISKAIQASISINPAFTATKIGERYYMDGAVTRTSNFVEAIRKGATLIFTIDPFVPYVSKSPGFAQERGILFNADQDIRTLSFTRFEKNRSWVLRHHPEVSLFTFLPANRLRKVMSVNPMDHRRYLQIWKGAYLSTLQRIRLLKHRMAGDLAAHGLSLNTARAEAVARQLESVESPVLADFFPNGKLTIRRRVQKPERTAAASRKAPRRRPKHATVHAA
;
A
#
# COMPACT_ATOMS: atom_id res chain seq x y z
N MET A 1 37.09 -45.99 -44.86
CA MET A 1 36.93 -46.27 -43.42
C MET A 1 36.56 -44.95 -42.72
N LYS A 2 35.26 -44.75 -42.37
CA LYS A 2 34.74 -43.55 -41.76
C LYS A 2 34.56 -43.81 -40.25
N SER A 3 35.29 -43.07 -39.43
CA SER A 3 35.25 -43.11 -37.99
C SER A 3 34.02 -42.37 -37.50
N LEU A 4 33.08 -43.07 -36.87
CA LEU A 4 31.90 -42.54 -36.18
C LEU A 4 32.31 -42.09 -34.77
N VAL A 5 32.41 -40.79 -34.55
CA VAL A 5 32.52 -40.19 -33.22
C VAL A 5 31.12 -40.15 -32.61
N ARG A 6 30.84 -41.02 -31.64
CA ARG A 6 29.65 -40.99 -30.81
C ARG A 6 29.78 -39.86 -29.79
N LEU A 7 29.05 -38.74 -29.98
CA LEU A 7 28.83 -37.73 -28.98
C LEU A 7 27.94 -38.30 -27.85
N ARG A 8 28.54 -38.63 -26.70
CA ARG A 8 27.82 -38.91 -25.47
C ARG A 8 27.13 -37.61 -24.99
N LYS A 9 25.80 -37.52 -25.15
CA LYS A 9 24.98 -36.53 -24.50
C LYS A 9 25.11 -36.70 -22.98
N ARG A 10 25.72 -35.71 -22.30
CA ARG A 10 25.67 -35.64 -20.83
C ARG A 10 24.19 -35.55 -20.41
N PRO A 11 23.76 -36.30 -19.37
CA PRO A 11 22.42 -36.15 -18.86
C PRO A 11 22.25 -34.70 -18.34
N ARG A 12 21.21 -34.01 -18.83
CA ARG A 12 20.78 -32.73 -18.24
C ARG A 12 20.52 -32.99 -16.76
N ARG A 13 21.30 -32.37 -15.87
CA ARG A 13 20.94 -32.26 -14.46
C ARG A 13 19.55 -31.62 -14.44
N LEU A 14 18.56 -32.38 -14.01
CA LEU A 14 17.28 -31.83 -13.60
C LEU A 14 17.60 -30.71 -12.61
N LYS A 15 17.19 -29.48 -12.90
CA LYS A 15 17.19 -28.40 -11.90
C LYS A 15 16.43 -28.95 -10.71
N ALA A 16 17.05 -28.91 -9.53
CA ALA A 16 16.34 -29.18 -8.29
C ALA A 16 15.09 -28.28 -8.32
N VAL A 17 13.94 -28.90 -8.25
CA VAL A 17 12.67 -28.19 -8.06
C VAL A 17 12.85 -27.47 -6.74
N ASP A 18 12.76 -26.14 -6.74
CA ASP A 18 12.79 -25.36 -5.52
C ASP A 18 11.73 -25.94 -4.58
N PRO A 19 12.06 -26.18 -3.30
CA PRO A 19 11.09 -26.75 -2.37
C PRO A 19 9.86 -25.86 -2.36
N VAL A 20 8.70 -26.45 -2.62
CA VAL A 20 7.41 -25.76 -2.48
C VAL A 20 7.34 -25.21 -1.07
N PRO A 21 7.12 -23.90 -0.86
CA PRO A 21 7.10 -23.33 0.47
C PRO A 21 6.05 -24.04 1.33
N ASP A 22 6.42 -24.43 2.54
CA ASP A 22 5.52 -25.06 3.51
C ASP A 22 4.29 -24.18 3.70
N LYS A 23 3.12 -24.76 3.45
CA LYS A 23 1.83 -24.12 3.66
C LYS A 23 1.34 -24.48 5.04
N THR A 24 0.75 -23.50 5.74
CA THR A 24 0.22 -23.69 7.08
C THR A 24 -1.27 -23.41 7.14
N ALA A 25 -2.01 -24.31 7.78
CA ALA A 25 -3.42 -24.17 8.06
C ALA A 25 -3.65 -24.18 9.56
N LEU A 26 -4.41 -23.21 10.07
CA LEU A 26 -4.96 -23.33 11.42
C LEU A 26 -6.17 -24.25 11.33
N TYR A 27 -6.11 -25.38 12.02
CA TYR A 27 -7.21 -26.33 12.12
C TYR A 27 -7.93 -26.16 13.45
N PHE A 28 -9.11 -25.59 13.42
CA PHE A 28 -9.97 -25.47 14.60
C PHE A 28 -10.96 -26.63 14.64
N ALA A 29 -10.75 -27.51 15.59
CA ALA A 29 -11.66 -28.60 15.89
C ALA A 29 -12.17 -28.42 17.33
N PRO A 30 -13.51 -28.46 17.58
CA PRO A 30 -14.08 -28.18 18.89
C PRO A 30 -13.61 -29.11 20.01
N SER A 31 -13.15 -30.32 19.66
CA SER A 31 -12.55 -31.28 20.58
C SER A 31 -11.44 -32.10 19.91
N PRO A 32 -10.54 -32.75 20.74
CA PRO A 32 -9.54 -33.66 20.20
C PRO A 32 -10.11 -34.81 19.36
N ALA A 33 -11.29 -35.33 19.71
CA ALA A 33 -11.94 -36.41 18.98
C ALA A 33 -12.30 -36.04 17.56
N HIS A 34 -12.75 -34.78 17.31
CA HIS A 34 -13.00 -34.26 15.95
C HIS A 34 -11.70 -34.23 15.14
N ALA A 35 -10.63 -33.68 15.73
CA ALA A 35 -9.34 -33.58 15.07
C ALA A 35 -8.79 -34.96 14.69
N GLU A 36 -8.79 -35.90 15.65
CA GLU A 36 -8.23 -37.23 15.40
C GLU A 36 -8.97 -38.01 14.33
N ARG A 37 -10.29 -37.88 14.22
CA ARG A 37 -11.07 -38.50 13.15
C ARG A 37 -10.63 -38.02 11.76
N PHE A 38 -10.41 -36.72 11.58
CA PHE A 38 -9.94 -36.17 10.31
C PHE A 38 -8.50 -36.59 10.04
N LEU A 39 -7.63 -36.47 11.03
CA LEU A 39 -6.21 -36.80 10.91
C LEU A 39 -5.98 -38.31 10.70
N ALA A 40 -6.78 -39.18 11.32
CA ALA A 40 -6.73 -40.62 11.08
C ALA A 40 -7.10 -40.96 9.63
N THR A 41 -8.12 -40.28 9.07
CA THR A 41 -8.48 -40.45 7.67
C THR A 41 -7.39 -39.94 6.73
N LEU A 42 -6.73 -38.83 7.06
CA LEU A 42 -5.59 -38.32 6.30
C LEU A 42 -4.43 -39.33 6.22
N ARG A 43 -4.17 -40.06 7.32
CA ARG A 43 -3.12 -41.10 7.37
C ARG A 43 -3.41 -42.30 6.46
N GLN A 44 -4.66 -42.50 6.06
CA GLN A 44 -5.08 -43.61 5.20
C GLN A 44 -5.05 -43.28 3.70
N LEU A 45 -4.73 -42.03 3.34
CA LEU A 45 -4.67 -41.61 1.93
C LEU A 45 -3.41 -42.15 1.27
N GLU A 46 -3.59 -42.85 0.15
CA GLU A 46 -2.49 -43.38 -0.66
C GLU A 46 -1.63 -42.27 -1.26
N GLY A 47 -0.33 -42.49 -1.31
CA GLY A 47 0.65 -41.58 -1.91
C GLY A 47 1.03 -40.39 -1.05
N CYS A 48 0.60 -40.35 0.22
CA CYS A 48 0.83 -39.26 1.13
C CYS A 48 1.42 -39.74 2.43
N THR A 49 2.23 -38.90 3.08
CA THR A 49 2.78 -39.17 4.42
C THR A 49 2.30 -38.15 5.42
N VAL A 50 1.97 -38.60 6.62
CA VAL A 50 1.53 -37.74 7.72
C VAL A 50 2.52 -37.84 8.86
N ARG A 51 3.16 -36.74 9.21
CA ARG A 51 4.10 -36.66 10.34
C ARG A 51 3.48 -35.82 11.47
N THR A 52 3.48 -36.40 12.66
CA THR A 52 3.10 -35.64 13.87
C THR A 52 4.28 -34.78 14.32
N VAL A 53 4.03 -33.48 14.54
CA VAL A 53 5.01 -32.53 15.01
C VAL A 53 4.46 -31.80 16.26
N PRO A 54 5.29 -31.10 17.04
CA PRO A 54 4.78 -30.32 18.16
C PRO A 54 3.69 -29.36 17.69
N HIS A 55 2.52 -29.40 18.33
CA HIS A 55 1.34 -28.58 18.08
C HIS A 55 0.56 -28.87 16.78
N GLY A 56 0.85 -29.99 16.05
CA GLY A 56 0.09 -30.26 14.86
C GLY A 56 0.53 -31.47 14.07
N VAL A 57 0.16 -31.48 12.80
CA VAL A 57 0.42 -32.56 11.87
C VAL A 57 0.85 -31.98 10.52
N THR A 58 1.92 -32.50 9.95
CA THR A 58 2.35 -32.15 8.61
C THR A 58 1.93 -33.26 7.65
N TYR A 59 1.20 -32.89 6.63
CA TYR A 59 0.78 -33.72 5.53
C TYR A 59 1.67 -33.43 4.33
N GLU A 60 2.35 -34.43 3.82
CA GLU A 60 3.25 -34.36 2.66
C GLU A 60 2.65 -35.16 1.51
N CYS A 61 2.51 -34.53 0.36
CA CYS A 61 2.05 -35.14 -0.89
C CYS A 61 2.93 -34.67 -2.06
N PRO A 62 2.80 -35.28 -3.27
CA PRO A 62 3.60 -34.90 -4.43
C PRO A 62 3.48 -33.43 -4.83
N GLU A 63 2.33 -32.80 -4.53
CA GLU A 63 2.03 -31.39 -4.81
C GLU A 63 2.60 -30.41 -3.78
N GLY A 64 3.13 -30.89 -2.65
CA GLY A 64 3.74 -30.08 -1.58
C GLY A 64 3.39 -30.52 -0.18
N SER A 65 3.81 -29.75 0.81
CA SER A 65 3.51 -29.99 2.22
C SER A 65 2.47 -29.02 2.74
N LEU A 66 1.58 -29.50 3.60
CA LEU A 66 0.59 -28.70 4.33
C LEU A 66 0.68 -29.03 5.83
N HIS A 67 1.04 -28.03 6.62
CA HIS A 67 1.11 -28.18 8.07
C HIS A 67 -0.21 -27.72 8.69
N PHE A 68 -0.85 -28.58 9.49
CA PHE A 68 -2.04 -28.30 10.29
C PHE A 68 -1.64 -28.02 11.72
N GLU A 69 -1.85 -26.80 12.21
CA GLU A 69 -1.76 -26.46 13.62
C GLU A 69 -3.15 -26.59 14.26
N VAL A 70 -3.30 -27.52 15.20
CA VAL A 70 -4.60 -27.89 15.76
C VAL A 70 -4.94 -27.10 17.00
N HIS A 71 -6.12 -26.50 17.03
CA HIS A 71 -6.64 -25.74 18.17
C HIS A 71 -8.06 -26.18 18.53
N HIS A 72 -8.36 -26.18 19.85
CA HIS A 72 -9.66 -26.53 20.42
C HIS A 72 -10.28 -25.38 21.23
N SER A 73 -9.55 -24.29 21.44
CA SER A 73 -9.99 -23.10 22.16
C SER A 73 -10.06 -21.89 21.21
N PRO A 74 -11.22 -21.21 21.11
CA PRO A 74 -11.36 -20.01 20.25
C PRO A 74 -10.34 -18.93 20.58
N ALA A 75 -10.09 -18.67 21.88
CA ALA A 75 -9.13 -17.66 22.31
C ALA A 75 -7.68 -18.00 21.91
N ARG A 76 -7.26 -19.27 22.06
CA ARG A 76 -5.93 -19.73 21.63
C ARG A 76 -5.79 -19.70 20.10
N ALA A 77 -6.82 -20.12 19.37
CA ALA A 77 -6.84 -20.05 17.91
C ALA A 77 -6.74 -18.60 17.41
N HIS A 78 -7.50 -17.69 18.00
CA HIS A 78 -7.42 -16.26 17.67
C HIS A 78 -6.04 -15.67 18.01
N ALA A 79 -5.48 -15.99 19.17
CA ALA A 79 -4.13 -15.55 19.53
C ALA A 79 -3.07 -16.07 18.53
N ALA A 80 -3.19 -17.32 18.05
CA ALA A 80 -2.31 -17.85 17.02
C ALA A 80 -2.42 -17.06 15.70
N LEU A 81 -3.65 -16.74 15.27
CA LEU A 81 -3.90 -15.92 14.06
C LEU A 81 -3.31 -14.52 14.15
N ARG A 82 -3.19 -13.95 15.35
CA ARG A 82 -2.57 -12.63 15.56
C ARG A 82 -1.05 -12.63 15.50
N HIS A 83 -0.42 -13.77 15.80
CA HIS A 83 1.04 -13.83 15.96
C HIS A 83 1.75 -14.68 14.93
N ARG A 84 1.02 -15.50 14.17
CA ARG A 84 1.56 -16.39 13.14
C ARG A 84 0.84 -16.24 11.83
N PHE A 85 1.54 -16.52 10.75
CA PHE A 85 0.94 -16.56 9.43
C PHE A 85 0.32 -17.92 9.16
N PHE A 86 -0.95 -17.91 8.74
CA PHE A 86 -1.64 -19.09 8.22
C PHE A 86 -2.16 -18.78 6.83
N ASN A 87 -1.95 -19.71 5.90
CA ASN A 87 -2.50 -19.60 4.56
C ASN A 87 -4.03 -19.66 4.58
N LEU A 88 -4.58 -20.47 5.50
CA LEU A 88 -6.02 -20.65 5.65
C LEU A 88 -6.40 -21.09 7.07
N VAL A 89 -7.69 -21.04 7.35
CA VAL A 89 -8.32 -21.58 8.56
C VAL A 89 -9.29 -22.68 8.14
N LEU A 90 -9.14 -23.88 8.71
CA LEU A 90 -10.05 -24.99 8.57
C LEU A 90 -10.90 -25.11 9.83
N LEU A 91 -12.22 -24.99 9.68
CA LEU A 91 -13.19 -25.17 10.78
C LEU A 91 -13.84 -26.54 10.66
N ASP A 92 -13.89 -27.30 11.75
CA ASP A 92 -14.53 -28.61 11.80
C ASP A 92 -15.83 -28.56 12.61
N LEU A 93 -16.95 -28.62 11.93
CA LEU A 93 -18.31 -28.70 12.48
C LEU A 93 -18.98 -30.04 12.15
N ARG A 94 -18.19 -31.08 11.88
CA ARG A 94 -18.76 -32.40 11.62
C ARG A 94 -19.25 -33.01 12.93
N ASP A 95 -20.40 -33.64 12.84
CA ASP A 95 -20.94 -34.40 13.94
C ASP A 95 -19.97 -35.55 14.31
N ALA A 96 -19.57 -35.58 15.57
CA ALA A 96 -18.69 -36.64 16.11
C ALA A 96 -19.46 -37.89 16.55
N GLY A 97 -20.74 -38.04 16.12
CA GLY A 97 -21.60 -39.13 16.58
C GLY A 97 -22.21 -38.86 17.97
N HIS A 98 -22.29 -37.61 18.38
CA HIS A 98 -22.87 -37.21 19.66
C HIS A 98 -24.27 -36.58 19.47
N PRO A 99 -25.11 -36.59 20.51
CA PRO A 99 -26.47 -36.06 20.43
C PRO A 99 -26.49 -34.55 20.10
N ILE A 100 -27.57 -34.08 19.50
CA ILE A 100 -27.82 -32.71 18.98
C ILE A 100 -27.38 -31.59 19.93
N SER A 101 -27.45 -31.79 21.24
CA SER A 101 -26.99 -30.81 22.23
C SER A 101 -25.48 -30.46 22.17
N ARG A 102 -24.65 -31.39 21.70
CA ARG A 102 -23.19 -31.15 21.52
C ARG A 102 -22.88 -30.40 20.25
N LEU A 103 -23.60 -30.63 19.15
CA LEU A 103 -23.44 -29.87 17.91
C LEU A 103 -23.68 -28.38 18.17
N GLN A 104 -24.68 -28.02 18.95
CA GLN A 104 -24.94 -26.64 19.34
C GLN A 104 -23.82 -26.02 20.17
N THR A 105 -23.20 -26.79 21.07
CA THR A 105 -22.07 -26.31 21.89
C THR A 105 -20.82 -26.10 21.03
N ASP A 106 -20.53 -27.01 20.14
CA ASP A 106 -19.37 -26.93 19.24
C ASP A 106 -19.54 -25.85 18.19
N TYR A 107 -20.75 -25.66 17.69
CA TYR A 107 -21.12 -24.54 16.83
C TYR A 107 -20.93 -23.19 17.56
N LYS A 108 -21.35 -23.06 18.82
CA LYS A 108 -21.10 -21.84 19.63
C LYS A 108 -19.62 -21.52 19.77
N LYS A 109 -18.75 -22.53 19.96
CA LYS A 109 -17.29 -22.31 20.00
C LYS A 109 -16.75 -21.79 18.67
N THR A 110 -17.22 -22.36 17.56
CA THR A 110 -16.83 -21.92 16.21
C THR A 110 -17.30 -20.50 15.92
N LEU A 111 -18.55 -20.17 16.27
CA LEU A 111 -19.07 -18.81 16.16
C LEU A 111 -18.22 -17.83 17.00
N ARG A 112 -17.87 -18.21 18.23
CA ARG A 112 -17.01 -17.36 19.08
C ARG A 112 -15.65 -17.10 18.46
N LEU A 113 -15.05 -18.06 17.76
CA LEU A 113 -13.81 -17.83 17.02
C LEU A 113 -14.03 -16.82 15.87
N LEU A 114 -15.10 -16.98 15.10
CA LEU A 114 -15.45 -16.05 14.01
C LEU A 114 -15.72 -14.63 14.53
N ASP A 115 -16.45 -14.53 15.66
CA ASP A 115 -16.71 -13.24 16.31
C ASP A 115 -15.40 -12.57 16.75
N LEU A 116 -14.46 -13.32 17.38
CA LEU A 116 -13.14 -12.82 17.75
C LEU A 116 -12.31 -12.37 16.53
N MET A 117 -12.45 -13.05 15.40
CA MET A 117 -11.79 -12.66 14.15
C MET A 117 -12.37 -11.37 13.58
N ASP A 118 -13.67 -11.11 13.74
CA ASP A 118 -14.35 -9.90 13.26
C ASP A 118 -14.22 -8.73 14.25
N GLU A 119 -14.18 -9.00 15.55
CA GLU A 119 -13.98 -8.02 16.63
C GLU A 119 -12.58 -7.38 16.61
N GLU A 120 -11.62 -7.90 15.84
CA GLU A 120 -10.28 -7.31 15.76
C GLU A 120 -10.36 -5.87 15.23
N HIS A 121 -9.98 -4.93 16.07
CA HIS A 121 -10.06 -3.49 15.76
C HIS A 121 -9.12 -3.06 14.66
N ASP A 122 -7.97 -3.73 14.54
CA ASP A 122 -7.01 -3.45 13.49
C ASP A 122 -7.37 -4.24 12.22
N VAL A 123 -7.87 -3.52 11.23
CA VAL A 123 -8.35 -4.10 9.97
C VAL A 123 -7.29 -4.96 9.26
N GLU A 124 -6.00 -4.60 9.38
CA GLU A 124 -4.90 -5.38 8.78
C GLU A 124 -4.56 -6.64 9.57
N LEU A 125 -4.90 -6.69 10.85
CA LEU A 125 -4.79 -7.90 11.68
C LEU A 125 -5.99 -8.82 11.54
N ARG A 126 -7.12 -8.34 11.00
CA ARG A 126 -8.28 -9.19 10.73
C ARG A 126 -7.90 -10.29 9.76
N TYR A 127 -8.29 -11.50 10.11
CA TYR A 127 -8.13 -12.65 9.22
C TYR A 127 -9.36 -12.74 8.30
N GLY A 128 -9.16 -12.65 6.99
CA GLY A 128 -10.26 -12.59 6.02
C GLY A 128 -11.03 -13.92 5.91
N PHE A 129 -12.35 -13.88 5.98
CA PHE A 129 -13.20 -15.08 5.90
C PHE A 129 -13.12 -15.82 4.55
N HIS A 130 -12.63 -15.17 3.51
CA HIS A 130 -12.32 -15.84 2.24
C HIS A 130 -11.23 -16.91 2.35
N ARG A 131 -10.44 -16.90 3.44
CA ARG A 131 -9.43 -17.90 3.77
C ARG A 131 -9.96 -18.96 4.73
N VAL A 132 -11.26 -18.96 5.03
CA VAL A 132 -11.88 -19.91 5.93
C VAL A 132 -12.57 -20.99 5.11
N LEU A 133 -12.26 -22.25 5.38
CA LEU A 133 -12.96 -23.43 4.89
C LEU A 133 -13.65 -24.12 6.05
N THR A 134 -14.91 -24.43 5.93
CA THR A 134 -15.69 -25.13 6.96
C THR A 134 -16.09 -26.53 6.47
N MET A 135 -15.78 -27.53 7.27
CA MET A 135 -16.33 -28.88 7.15
C MET A 135 -17.56 -29.01 8.04
N ILE A 136 -18.67 -29.50 7.51
CA ILE A 136 -19.91 -29.67 8.27
C ILE A 136 -20.57 -31.01 7.95
N SER A 137 -21.08 -31.67 8.98
CA SER A 137 -22.00 -32.79 8.85
C SER A 137 -23.01 -32.76 10.00
N GLY A 138 -24.15 -33.42 9.81
CA GLY A 138 -25.16 -33.56 10.83
C GLY A 138 -26.25 -34.49 10.35
N SER A 139 -26.96 -35.15 11.28
CA SER A 139 -28.07 -36.05 11.02
C SER A 139 -29.36 -35.30 10.61
N ASP A 140 -29.49 -34.04 11.04
CA ASP A 140 -30.61 -33.18 10.70
C ASP A 140 -30.23 -32.21 9.56
N PRO A 141 -30.79 -32.39 8.33
CA PRO A 141 -30.50 -31.50 7.20
C PRO A 141 -30.94 -30.06 7.45
N VAL A 142 -32.04 -29.84 8.17
CA VAL A 142 -32.58 -28.49 8.42
C VAL A 142 -31.62 -27.69 9.33
N GLU A 143 -31.10 -28.33 10.37
CA GLU A 143 -30.13 -27.70 11.27
C GLU A 143 -28.80 -27.44 10.55
N VAL A 144 -28.35 -28.34 9.69
CA VAL A 144 -27.14 -28.15 8.86
C VAL A 144 -27.31 -26.94 7.94
N ASP A 145 -28.41 -26.82 7.23
CA ASP A 145 -28.68 -25.71 6.32
C ASP A 145 -28.80 -24.38 7.06
N ARG A 146 -29.41 -24.39 8.26
CA ARG A 146 -29.45 -23.22 9.15
C ARG A 146 -28.07 -22.76 9.60
N ILE A 147 -27.19 -23.69 9.95
CA ILE A 147 -25.80 -23.38 10.31
C ILE A 147 -25.04 -22.84 9.10
N ILE A 148 -25.21 -23.43 7.91
CA ILE A 148 -24.59 -22.94 6.67
C ILE A 148 -25.06 -21.51 6.37
N ALA A 149 -26.35 -21.22 6.48
CA ALA A 149 -26.89 -19.88 6.28
C ALA A 149 -26.30 -18.87 7.28
N ALA A 150 -26.17 -19.26 8.55
CA ALA A 150 -25.58 -18.41 9.58
C ALA A 150 -24.08 -18.15 9.39
N LEU A 151 -23.33 -19.12 8.87
CA LEU A 151 -21.92 -18.95 8.46
C LEU A 151 -21.81 -18.03 7.26
N GLY A 152 -22.69 -18.21 6.25
CA GLY A 152 -22.77 -17.36 5.07
C GLY A 152 -23.08 -15.91 5.40
N ALA A 153 -24.00 -15.66 6.33
CA ALA A 153 -24.34 -14.33 6.84
C ALA A 153 -23.14 -13.61 7.50
N ARG A 154 -22.17 -14.37 8.04
CA ARG A 154 -20.88 -13.85 8.55
C ARG A 154 -19.79 -13.71 7.49
N GLY A 155 -20.06 -14.07 6.24
CA GLY A 155 -19.09 -13.97 5.14
C GLY A 155 -18.23 -15.23 4.93
N VAL A 156 -18.52 -16.34 5.60
CA VAL A 156 -17.87 -17.64 5.34
C VAL A 156 -18.54 -18.28 4.14
N GLY A 157 -17.92 -18.11 2.97
CA GLY A 157 -18.48 -18.57 1.69
C GLY A 157 -18.07 -19.97 1.26
N ARG A 158 -17.16 -20.65 2.00
CA ARG A 158 -16.65 -21.97 1.61
C ARG A 158 -17.01 -23.01 2.66
N VAL A 159 -17.97 -23.85 2.32
CA VAL A 159 -18.44 -24.91 3.18
C VAL A 159 -18.45 -26.23 2.39
N ILE A 160 -17.86 -27.28 2.96
CA ILE A 160 -17.90 -28.64 2.40
C ILE A 160 -18.74 -29.50 3.35
N ARG A 161 -19.82 -30.05 2.81
CA ARG A 161 -20.70 -30.94 3.57
C ARG A 161 -20.14 -32.37 3.50
N ASP A 162 -19.93 -32.98 4.66
CA ASP A 162 -19.61 -34.40 4.78
C ASP A 162 -20.91 -35.22 4.71
N ILE A 163 -21.13 -35.82 3.56
CA ILE A 163 -22.29 -36.68 3.29
C ILE A 163 -21.99 -38.16 3.58
N SER A 164 -20.82 -38.47 4.14
CA SER A 164 -20.41 -39.86 4.42
C SER A 164 -21.31 -40.56 5.45
N ALA A 165 -21.99 -39.78 6.30
CA ALA A 165 -22.96 -40.27 7.27
C ALA A 165 -24.40 -40.37 6.74
N CYS A 166 -24.70 -39.86 5.54
CA CYS A 166 -26.02 -39.94 4.94
C CYS A 166 -26.19 -41.30 4.25
N HIS A 167 -27.22 -42.05 4.64
CA HIS A 167 -27.68 -43.24 3.94
C HIS A 167 -28.37 -42.79 2.62
N LEU A 168 -27.60 -42.50 1.60
CA LEU A 168 -28.12 -42.39 0.24
C LEU A 168 -27.91 -43.76 -0.42
N ASP A 169 -28.98 -44.48 -0.62
CA ASP A 169 -29.03 -45.73 -1.35
C ASP A 169 -28.62 -45.48 -2.80
N GLY A 170 -27.34 -45.65 -3.08
CA GLY A 170 -26.79 -45.50 -4.43
C GLY A 170 -25.32 -45.91 -4.42
N GLU A 171 -25.03 -46.99 -5.13
CA GLU A 171 -23.67 -47.57 -5.27
C GLU A 171 -22.65 -46.53 -5.74
N CYS A 172 -21.70 -46.24 -4.88
CA CYS A 172 -20.52 -45.46 -5.23
C CYS A 172 -19.29 -46.41 -5.23
N PRO A 173 -18.62 -46.63 -6.38
CA PRO A 173 -17.60 -47.65 -6.46
C PRO A 173 -16.29 -47.25 -5.76
N LYS A 174 -15.77 -48.15 -4.96
CA LYS A 174 -14.37 -48.45 -4.67
C LYS A 174 -13.51 -47.59 -3.77
N LEU A 175 -13.95 -46.47 -3.19
CA LEU A 175 -13.20 -45.80 -2.10
C LEU A 175 -14.11 -45.61 -0.87
N PRO A 176 -13.60 -45.82 0.36
CA PRO A 176 -14.37 -45.51 1.56
C PRO A 176 -14.84 -44.05 1.50
N ARG A 177 -16.10 -43.76 1.81
CA ARG A 177 -16.71 -42.42 1.74
C ARG A 177 -15.90 -41.36 2.52
N ALA A 178 -15.31 -41.74 3.64
CA ALA A 178 -14.46 -40.87 4.45
C ALA A 178 -13.19 -40.40 3.73
N THR A 179 -12.52 -41.28 2.98
CA THR A 179 -11.30 -40.94 2.21
C THR A 179 -11.64 -40.02 1.02
N LYS A 180 -12.81 -40.23 0.39
CA LYS A 180 -13.28 -39.35 -0.69
C LYS A 180 -13.56 -37.94 -0.19
N PHE A 181 -14.22 -37.80 0.96
CA PHE A 181 -14.46 -36.51 1.61
C PHE A 181 -13.13 -35.83 1.96
N CYS A 182 -12.20 -36.57 2.57
CA CYS A 182 -10.92 -36.04 2.99
C CYS A 182 -10.10 -35.53 1.77
N ARG A 183 -10.13 -36.27 0.66
CA ARG A 183 -9.51 -35.84 -0.59
C ARG A 183 -10.15 -34.56 -1.13
N LEU A 184 -11.48 -34.45 -1.14
CA LEU A 184 -12.18 -33.24 -1.53
C LEU A 184 -11.77 -32.01 -0.68
N VAL A 185 -11.64 -32.18 0.63
CA VAL A 185 -11.17 -31.13 1.53
C VAL A 185 -9.72 -30.74 1.19
N LEU A 186 -8.84 -31.69 0.98
CA LEU A 186 -7.44 -31.41 0.59
C LEU A 186 -7.32 -30.69 -0.73
N ASP A 187 -8.06 -31.12 -1.77
CA ASP A 187 -8.07 -30.46 -3.07
C ASP A 187 -8.51 -29.00 -2.94
N GLU A 188 -9.53 -28.74 -2.12
CA GLU A 188 -9.97 -27.36 -1.86
C GLU A 188 -8.92 -26.57 -1.08
N LEU A 189 -8.27 -27.16 -0.08
CA LEU A 189 -7.18 -26.54 0.66
C LEU A 189 -5.99 -26.20 -0.26
N VAL A 190 -5.60 -27.11 -1.12
CA VAL A 190 -4.55 -26.89 -2.13
C VAL A 190 -4.96 -25.75 -3.06
N ARG A 191 -6.21 -25.76 -3.56
CA ARG A 191 -6.75 -24.68 -4.40
C ARG A 191 -6.73 -23.32 -3.71
N MET A 192 -7.15 -23.26 -2.44
CA MET A 192 -7.14 -22.04 -1.64
C MET A 192 -5.72 -21.54 -1.32
N THR A 193 -4.75 -22.44 -1.23
CA THR A 193 -3.35 -22.11 -0.96
C THR A 193 -2.50 -22.01 -2.23
N ALA A 194 -3.07 -22.32 -3.40
CA ALA A 194 -2.38 -22.12 -4.68
C ALA A 194 -1.87 -20.67 -4.77
N SER A 195 -0.70 -20.51 -5.36
CA SER A 195 -0.01 -19.22 -5.45
C SER A 195 -0.95 -18.14 -5.93
N ARG A 196 -1.10 -17.06 -5.16
CA ARG A 196 -1.73 -15.85 -5.64
C ARG A 196 -1.04 -15.45 -6.94
N ARG A 197 -1.80 -14.98 -7.93
CA ARG A 197 -1.19 -14.35 -9.10
C ARG A 197 -0.20 -13.32 -8.61
N THR A 198 1.09 -13.50 -8.92
CA THR A 198 2.11 -12.49 -8.72
C THR A 198 1.72 -11.28 -9.55
N GLY A 199 1.18 -10.27 -8.90
CA GLY A 199 0.81 -9.00 -9.52
C GLY A 199 1.92 -7.98 -9.31
N LYS A 200 1.60 -6.73 -9.59
CA LYS A 200 2.53 -5.61 -9.46
C LYS A 200 2.65 -5.15 -8.00
N VAL A 201 3.84 -4.63 -7.67
CA VAL A 201 4.10 -3.97 -6.38
C VAL A 201 3.93 -2.47 -6.54
N ALA A 202 3.16 -1.84 -5.66
CA ALA A 202 2.90 -0.41 -5.70
C ALA A 202 3.23 0.28 -4.37
N LEU A 203 3.71 1.52 -4.46
CA LEU A 203 3.77 2.48 -3.35
C LEU A 203 2.69 3.53 -3.55
N CYS A 204 1.89 3.79 -2.52
CA CYS A 204 0.90 4.87 -2.48
C CYS A 204 1.24 5.82 -1.34
N ALA A 205 1.78 6.99 -1.67
CA ALA A 205 2.14 8.03 -0.74
C ALA A 205 1.08 9.14 -0.74
N SER A 206 0.61 9.51 0.45
CA SER A 206 -0.54 10.42 0.65
C SER A 206 -0.11 11.87 0.91
N GLY A 207 -1.06 12.76 1.17
CA GLY A 207 -0.80 14.15 1.52
C GLY A 207 -0.31 14.33 2.96
N GLY A 208 0.06 15.57 3.33
CA GLY A 208 0.46 15.88 4.72
C GLY A 208 1.37 17.10 4.88
N GLY A 209 1.53 17.92 3.84
CA GLY A 209 2.40 19.09 3.86
C GLY A 209 3.90 18.72 3.95
N ILE A 210 4.73 19.65 4.40
CA ILE A 210 6.18 19.42 4.53
C ILE A 210 6.47 18.36 5.60
N THR A 211 5.76 18.40 6.73
CA THR A 211 5.89 17.40 7.79
C THR A 211 5.47 16.02 7.30
N GLY A 212 4.52 15.94 6.34
CA GLY A 212 4.14 14.72 5.65
C GLY A 212 5.28 14.14 4.82
N ILE A 213 5.98 14.96 4.03
CA ILE A 213 7.18 14.53 3.28
C ILE A 213 8.20 13.89 4.25
N TYR A 214 8.44 14.53 5.39
CA TYR A 214 9.40 14.00 6.39
C TYR A 214 8.92 12.69 7.00
N PHE A 215 7.63 12.56 7.31
CA PHE A 215 7.09 11.30 7.80
C PHE A 215 7.28 10.18 6.77
N GLU A 216 6.93 10.43 5.52
CA GLU A 216 7.08 9.45 4.44
C GLU A 216 8.54 9.03 4.27
N MET A 217 9.46 9.98 4.33
CA MET A 217 10.89 9.68 4.23
C MET A 217 11.39 8.78 5.37
N GLY A 218 11.01 9.08 6.61
CA GLY A 218 11.37 8.25 7.76
C GLY A 218 10.76 6.85 7.70
N ALA A 219 9.50 6.74 7.25
CA ALA A 219 8.81 5.47 7.06
C ALA A 219 9.44 4.64 5.92
N LEU A 220 9.74 5.28 4.79
CA LEU A 220 10.40 4.65 3.64
C LEU A 220 11.83 4.23 3.96
N LYS A 221 12.56 5.01 4.77
CA LYS A 221 13.88 4.61 5.25
C LYS A 221 13.81 3.32 6.07
N CYS A 222 12.83 3.20 6.95
CA CYS A 222 12.61 1.97 7.72
C CYS A 222 12.25 0.78 6.81
N LEU A 223 11.39 1.00 5.81
CA LEU A 223 11.04 -0.04 4.83
C LEU A 223 12.26 -0.44 3.98
N ASP A 224 13.07 0.50 3.52
CA ASP A 224 14.30 0.23 2.75
C ASP A 224 15.30 -0.61 3.55
N ASP A 225 15.40 -0.36 4.87
CA ASP A 225 16.24 -1.13 5.78
C ASP A 225 15.68 -2.54 6.08
N CYS A 226 14.39 -2.78 5.80
CA CYS A 226 13.73 -4.08 5.96
C CYS A 226 13.65 -4.90 4.67
N LEU A 227 13.83 -4.27 3.51
CA LEU A 227 13.72 -4.89 2.19
C LEU A 227 15.09 -5.15 1.57
N PRO A 228 15.18 -5.98 0.52
CA PRO A 228 16.44 -6.15 -0.21
C PRO A 228 16.94 -4.81 -0.77
N PRO A 229 18.27 -4.58 -0.83
CA PRO A 229 18.83 -3.34 -1.32
C PRO A 229 18.32 -2.95 -2.70
N GLY A 230 17.78 -1.73 -2.82
CA GLY A 230 17.21 -1.20 -4.06
C GLY A 230 15.80 -1.69 -4.40
N ALA A 231 15.18 -2.51 -3.56
CA ALA A 231 13.80 -2.98 -3.77
C ALA A 231 12.82 -1.80 -3.81
N LEU A 232 12.96 -0.84 -2.88
CA LEU A 232 12.06 0.31 -2.76
C LEU A 232 12.04 1.18 -4.03
N SER A 233 13.17 1.36 -4.72
CA SER A 233 13.26 2.11 -5.97
C SER A 233 12.96 1.26 -7.22
N SER A 234 12.61 -0.02 -7.04
CA SER A 234 12.32 -0.96 -8.12
C SER A 234 10.87 -1.43 -8.18
N PHE A 235 9.98 -0.89 -7.35
CA PHE A 235 8.55 -1.16 -7.42
C PHE A 235 7.98 -0.85 -8.81
N ASP A 236 6.93 -1.54 -9.21
CA ASP A 236 6.37 -1.39 -10.56
C ASP A 236 5.66 -0.05 -10.75
N MET A 237 5.04 0.46 -9.67
CA MET A 237 4.20 1.65 -9.70
C MET A 237 4.37 2.50 -8.44
N TYR A 238 4.34 3.82 -8.65
CA TYR A 238 4.36 4.82 -7.59
C TYR A 238 3.16 5.75 -7.78
N PHE A 239 2.42 5.95 -6.71
CA PHE A 239 1.29 6.87 -6.66
C PHE A 239 1.56 7.92 -5.59
N GLY A 240 1.37 9.18 -5.94
CA GLY A 240 1.59 10.28 -5.01
C GLY A 240 0.46 11.30 -5.03
N ILE A 241 0.13 11.83 -3.86
CA ILE A 241 -0.79 12.96 -3.68
C ILE A 241 -0.09 13.97 -2.78
N SER A 242 -0.11 15.26 -3.15
CA SER A 242 0.48 16.34 -2.33
C SER A 242 1.93 16.03 -1.91
N ALA A 243 2.22 15.95 -0.62
CA ALA A 243 3.53 15.54 -0.09
C ALA A 243 4.05 14.26 -0.75
N GLY A 244 3.19 13.24 -0.86
CA GLY A 244 3.51 11.95 -1.46
C GLY A 244 3.84 12.02 -2.95
N SER A 245 3.36 13.05 -3.66
CA SER A 245 3.70 13.26 -5.06
C SER A 245 5.20 13.58 -5.24
N VAL A 246 5.76 14.32 -4.30
CA VAL A 246 7.20 14.67 -4.27
C VAL A 246 8.03 13.41 -4.05
N VAL A 247 7.71 12.64 -3.02
CA VAL A 247 8.44 11.42 -2.64
C VAL A 247 8.33 10.35 -3.74
N SER A 248 7.12 10.11 -4.26
CA SER A 248 6.88 9.18 -5.37
C SER A 248 7.61 9.59 -6.65
N GLY A 249 7.64 10.87 -6.98
CA GLY A 249 8.36 11.40 -8.15
C GLY A 249 9.87 11.17 -8.06
N ILE A 250 10.44 11.31 -6.87
CA ILE A 250 11.86 11.09 -6.59
C ILE A 250 12.21 9.60 -6.71
N LEU A 251 11.42 8.72 -6.10
CA LEU A 251 11.64 7.27 -6.16
C LEU A 251 11.46 6.72 -7.59
N ALA A 252 10.42 7.16 -8.30
CA ALA A 252 10.18 6.75 -9.69
C ALA A 252 11.31 7.17 -10.64
N ASN A 253 12.01 8.26 -10.34
CA ASN A 253 13.23 8.69 -11.04
C ASN A 253 14.48 7.88 -10.63
N GLY A 254 14.33 6.88 -9.74
CA GLY A 254 15.39 5.99 -9.30
C GLY A 254 16.33 6.56 -8.25
N TYR A 255 16.00 7.70 -7.65
CA TYR A 255 16.70 8.17 -6.45
C TYR A 255 16.39 7.25 -5.28
N THR A 256 17.39 6.99 -4.44
CA THR A 256 17.18 6.28 -3.19
C THR A 256 16.65 7.22 -2.11
N ILE A 257 16.01 6.63 -1.09
CA ILE A 257 15.56 7.43 0.05
C ILE A 257 16.76 8.04 0.80
N ASP A 258 17.88 7.34 0.85
CA ASP A 258 19.11 7.80 1.48
C ASP A 258 19.68 9.04 0.77
N GLU A 259 19.68 9.05 -0.58
CA GLU A 259 20.10 10.21 -1.37
C GLU A 259 19.18 11.41 -1.11
N PHE A 260 17.89 11.17 -0.98
CA PHE A 260 16.92 12.23 -0.72
C PHE A 260 17.07 12.80 0.71
N MET A 261 17.26 11.94 1.71
CA MET A 261 17.54 12.38 3.09
C MET A 261 18.84 13.24 3.15
N ALA A 262 19.90 12.79 2.52
CA ALA A 262 21.17 13.54 2.45
C ALA A 262 21.02 14.89 1.74
N SER A 263 20.19 14.95 0.69
CA SER A 263 19.91 16.18 -0.06
C SER A 263 19.19 17.22 0.81
N ILE A 264 18.20 16.80 1.60
CA ILE A 264 17.46 17.69 2.52
C ILE A 264 18.34 18.13 3.68
N ALA A 265 19.17 17.24 4.22
CA ALA A 265 20.08 17.56 5.31
C ALA A 265 21.27 18.46 4.90
N GLY A 266 21.33 18.89 3.64
CA GLY A 266 22.39 19.76 3.15
C GLY A 266 23.75 19.08 2.91
N THR A 267 23.77 17.74 2.91
CA THR A 267 24.96 16.90 2.62
C THR A 267 24.78 16.05 1.35
N PRO A 268 24.43 16.68 0.21
CA PRO A 268 24.11 15.93 -0.99
C PRO A 268 25.31 15.15 -1.51
N LYS A 269 25.07 13.95 -2.01
CA LYS A 269 26.09 13.16 -2.73
C LYS A 269 26.23 13.69 -4.17
N LYS A 270 27.37 13.41 -4.79
CA LYS A 270 27.69 13.85 -6.17
C LYS A 270 26.53 13.43 -7.13
N GLY A 271 25.93 14.41 -7.80
CA GLY A 271 24.85 14.23 -8.78
C GLY A 271 23.43 14.34 -8.21
N VAL A 272 23.26 14.64 -6.93
CA VAL A 272 21.98 14.97 -6.33
C VAL A 272 22.03 16.41 -5.80
N PRO A 273 21.29 17.36 -6.38
CA PRO A 273 21.30 18.74 -5.90
C PRO A 273 20.64 18.84 -4.51
N PRO A 274 21.03 19.83 -3.69
CA PRO A 274 20.35 20.08 -2.42
C PRO A 274 18.91 20.51 -2.69
N VAL A 275 17.97 19.93 -1.94
CA VAL A 275 16.55 20.25 -2.02
C VAL A 275 16.13 20.98 -0.75
N SER A 276 15.69 22.23 -0.89
CA SER A 276 15.07 22.98 0.21
C SER A 276 13.56 22.81 0.16
N LEU A 277 12.96 22.32 1.25
CA LEU A 277 11.51 22.18 1.39
C LEU A 277 10.85 23.43 2.00
N SER A 278 11.55 24.56 2.09
CA SER A 278 10.97 25.82 2.53
C SER A 278 10.02 26.39 1.45
N LEU A 279 8.75 25.98 1.50
CA LEU A 279 7.73 26.36 0.51
C LEU A 279 7.14 27.75 0.77
N LEU A 280 7.06 28.16 2.05
CA LEU A 280 6.48 29.43 2.48
C LEU A 280 7.57 30.50 2.60
N ARG A 281 8.18 30.92 1.51
CA ARG A 281 9.12 32.06 1.46
C ARG A 281 8.39 33.31 0.99
N LEU A 282 8.81 34.47 1.49
CA LEU A 282 8.30 35.77 1.03
C LEU A 282 8.44 35.92 -0.48
N SER A 283 9.51 35.36 -1.07
CA SER A 283 9.71 35.32 -2.53
C SER A 283 8.68 34.50 -3.31
N HIS A 284 7.89 33.68 -2.63
CA HIS A 284 6.80 32.90 -3.23
C HIS A 284 5.42 33.53 -2.98
N MET A 285 5.36 34.67 -2.31
CA MET A 285 4.12 35.41 -2.12
C MET A 285 3.66 36.04 -3.45
N ASN A 286 2.40 35.91 -3.73
CA ASN A 286 1.76 36.55 -4.87
C ASN A 286 1.31 37.97 -4.45
N LEU A 287 2.22 38.96 -4.57
CA LEU A 287 1.90 40.35 -4.21
C LEU A 287 0.71 40.93 -4.98
N ARG A 288 0.44 40.43 -6.20
CA ARG A 288 -0.75 40.84 -6.97
C ARG A 288 -2.06 40.49 -6.27
N THR A 289 -2.08 39.42 -5.47
CA THR A 289 -3.28 38.99 -4.75
C THR A 289 -3.59 39.85 -3.51
N LEU A 290 -2.61 40.60 -3.01
CA LEU A 290 -2.81 41.58 -1.92
C LEU A 290 -3.36 42.93 -2.43
N ILE A 291 -3.09 43.28 -3.69
CA ILE A 291 -3.49 44.55 -4.29
C ILE A 291 -4.89 44.45 -4.93
N PHE A 292 -5.21 43.32 -5.55
CA PHE A 292 -6.50 43.07 -6.21
C PHE A 292 -7.73 43.15 -5.28
N PRO A 293 -7.66 42.70 -4.00
CA PRO A 293 -8.78 42.83 -3.08
C PRO A 293 -9.15 44.29 -2.76
N LEU A 294 -8.18 45.19 -2.69
CA LEU A 294 -8.43 46.62 -2.36
C LEU A 294 -9.26 47.31 -3.45
N GLU A 295 -8.99 47.04 -4.73
CA GLU A 295 -9.76 47.63 -5.83
C GLU A 295 -11.19 47.06 -5.89
N ARG A 296 -11.36 45.78 -5.66
CA ARG A 296 -12.67 45.13 -5.60
C ARG A 296 -13.43 45.52 -4.33
N LEU A 297 -12.76 45.61 -3.20
CA LEU A 297 -13.34 46.10 -1.95
C LEU A 297 -13.81 47.54 -2.10
N ALA A 298 -13.03 48.38 -2.75
CA ALA A 298 -13.44 49.77 -3.02
C ALA A 298 -14.67 49.85 -3.95
N LYS A 299 -14.74 48.95 -4.98
CA LYS A 299 -15.92 48.86 -5.86
C LYS A 299 -17.14 48.29 -5.12
N ALA A 300 -16.96 47.28 -4.24
CA ALA A 300 -18.03 46.69 -3.44
C ALA A 300 -18.55 47.71 -2.39
N LEU A 301 -17.65 48.42 -1.71
CA LEU A 301 -18.03 49.52 -0.81
C LEU A 301 -18.74 50.66 -1.56
N GLY A 302 -18.27 51.02 -2.72
CA GLY A 302 -18.91 52.03 -3.60
C GLY A 302 -20.31 51.62 -4.03
N SER A 303 -20.52 50.39 -4.45
CA SER A 303 -21.84 49.87 -4.83
C SER A 303 -22.77 49.77 -3.62
N SER A 304 -22.25 49.41 -2.48
CA SER A 304 -22.99 49.28 -1.21
C SER A 304 -23.44 50.62 -0.67
N ILE A 305 -22.58 51.63 -0.77
CA ILE A 305 -22.94 53.03 -0.39
C ILE A 305 -24.03 53.55 -1.35
N PHE A 306 -23.94 53.20 -2.64
CA PHE A 306 -24.93 53.59 -3.62
C PHE A 306 -26.31 52.91 -3.44
N ASP A 307 -26.32 51.66 -2.96
CA ASP A 307 -27.54 50.91 -2.61
C ASP A 307 -28.17 51.47 -1.29
N LEU A 308 -27.36 51.93 -0.37
CA LEU A 308 -27.83 52.62 0.82
C LEU A 308 -28.59 53.93 0.50
N PHE A 309 -28.07 54.70 -0.48
CA PHE A 309 -28.74 55.90 -0.99
C PHE A 309 -30.05 55.61 -1.73
N LYS A 310 -30.24 54.38 -2.20
CA LYS A 310 -31.47 53.91 -2.85
C LYS A 310 -32.50 53.28 -1.90
N GLY A 311 -32.30 53.37 -0.59
CA GLY A 311 -33.26 52.89 0.42
C GLY A 311 -33.36 51.36 0.51
N LYS A 312 -32.37 50.66 0.01
CA LYS A 312 -32.26 49.21 0.22
C LYS A 312 -31.66 48.90 1.57
N SER A 313 -32.03 47.74 2.12
CA SER A 313 -31.66 47.29 3.49
C SER A 313 -30.19 47.53 3.84
N PRO A 314 -29.88 47.90 5.10
CA PRO A 314 -28.51 48.10 5.53
C PRO A 314 -27.69 46.83 5.35
N ILE A 315 -26.45 46.99 4.89
CA ILE A 315 -25.49 45.88 4.69
C ILE A 315 -25.30 45.20 6.03
N SER A 316 -25.62 43.91 6.10
CA SER A 316 -25.31 43.16 7.32
C SER A 316 -23.79 42.95 7.37
N LEU A 317 -23.22 43.01 8.59
CA LEU A 317 -21.80 42.67 8.83
C LEU A 317 -21.46 41.26 8.27
N GLU A 318 -22.45 40.37 8.24
CA GLU A 318 -22.34 39.05 7.60
C GLU A 318 -22.10 39.14 6.11
N SER A 319 -22.87 39.95 5.38
CA SER A 319 -22.67 40.13 3.91
C SER A 319 -21.28 40.67 3.60
N LEU A 320 -20.81 41.67 4.39
CA LEU A 320 -19.46 42.21 4.26
C LEU A 320 -18.38 41.14 4.55
N PHE A 321 -18.59 40.28 5.53
CA PHE A 321 -17.67 39.21 5.87
C PHE A 321 -17.61 38.13 4.76
N PHE A 322 -18.75 37.74 4.19
CA PHE A 322 -18.80 36.79 3.08
C PHE A 322 -18.25 37.38 1.78
N GLU A 323 -18.55 38.65 1.49
CA GLU A 323 -17.96 39.34 0.32
C GLU A 323 -16.45 39.51 0.48
N TYR A 324 -15.94 39.86 1.69
CA TYR A 324 -14.51 39.92 1.93
C TYR A 324 -13.80 38.59 1.73
N ASN A 325 -14.39 37.49 2.16
CA ASN A 325 -13.85 36.14 1.94
C ASN A 325 -13.79 35.77 0.44
N ASN A 326 -14.72 36.25 -0.37
CA ASN A 326 -14.71 36.04 -1.83
C ASN A 326 -13.54 36.75 -2.55
N PHE A 327 -12.91 37.73 -1.90
CA PHE A 327 -11.78 38.49 -2.47
C PHE A 327 -10.42 37.95 -2.03
N LEU A 328 -10.37 37.10 -0.99
CA LEU A 328 -9.12 36.52 -0.51
C LEU A 328 -8.69 35.37 -1.45
N THR A 329 -7.65 35.62 -2.20
CA THR A 329 -6.97 34.56 -2.97
C THR A 329 -5.81 33.99 -2.15
N ALA A 330 -5.42 32.73 -2.47
CA ALA A 330 -4.32 32.09 -1.76
C ALA A 330 -3.02 32.91 -1.86
N PRO A 331 -2.32 33.16 -0.73
CA PRO A 331 -1.18 34.07 -0.67
C PRO A 331 0.08 33.52 -1.34
N PHE A 332 0.21 32.20 -1.54
CA PHE A 332 1.42 31.57 -2.05
C PHE A 332 1.21 30.91 -3.41
N GLN A 333 2.30 30.82 -4.16
CA GLN A 333 2.41 30.07 -5.43
C GLN A 333 3.48 28.99 -5.29
N ALA A 334 3.18 27.77 -5.77
CA ALA A 334 4.11 26.65 -5.70
C ALA A 334 5.15 26.61 -6.84
N GLU A 335 5.23 27.66 -7.66
CA GLU A 335 6.13 27.74 -8.83
C GLU A 335 7.61 27.73 -8.46
N GLY A 336 7.98 28.34 -7.33
CA GLY A 336 9.35 28.30 -6.84
C GLY A 336 9.83 26.89 -6.52
N PHE A 337 8.96 26.06 -5.98
CA PHE A 337 9.23 24.66 -5.70
C PHE A 337 9.26 23.82 -6.97
N GLU A 338 8.36 24.07 -7.91
CA GLU A 338 8.38 23.44 -9.24
C GLU A 338 9.73 23.62 -9.93
N LYS A 339 10.32 24.83 -9.89
CA LYS A 339 11.64 25.10 -10.46
C LYS A 339 12.74 24.23 -9.81
N ILE A 340 12.66 23.98 -8.51
CA ILE A 340 13.62 23.10 -7.80
C ILE A 340 13.44 21.67 -8.29
N LEU A 341 12.20 21.16 -8.35
CA LEU A 341 11.90 19.81 -8.83
C LEU A 341 12.28 19.64 -10.31
N ARG A 342 12.04 20.63 -11.14
CA ARG A 342 12.43 20.61 -12.56
C ARG A 342 13.94 20.44 -12.69
N ARG A 343 14.74 21.19 -11.94
CA ARG A 343 16.20 21.03 -11.92
C ARG A 343 16.62 19.63 -11.47
N LEU A 344 15.97 19.08 -10.45
CA LEU A 344 16.23 17.73 -9.97
C LEU A 344 15.92 16.68 -11.04
N PHE A 345 14.76 16.78 -11.68
CA PHE A 345 14.32 15.81 -12.70
C PHE A 345 14.97 15.99 -14.07
N THR A 346 15.62 17.12 -14.33
CA THR A 346 16.43 17.31 -15.54
C THR A 346 17.92 17.01 -15.33
N ALA A 347 18.31 16.67 -14.09
CA ALA A 347 19.69 16.25 -13.80
C ALA A 347 20.03 14.93 -14.51
N SER A 348 21.34 14.69 -14.74
CA SER A 348 21.82 13.48 -15.44
C SER A 348 21.28 12.19 -14.83
N GLY A 349 20.65 11.35 -15.64
CA GLY A 349 20.06 10.07 -15.23
C GLY A 349 18.65 10.18 -14.62
N SER A 350 18.03 11.36 -14.68
CA SER A 350 16.63 11.60 -14.30
C SER A 350 15.81 12.08 -15.49
N THR A 351 14.49 12.11 -15.37
CA THR A 351 13.59 12.63 -16.42
C THR A 351 12.40 13.37 -15.81
N ASN A 352 12.01 14.47 -16.46
CA ASN A 352 10.81 15.23 -16.14
C ASN A 352 9.62 14.84 -17.03
N ASP A 353 9.71 13.71 -17.74
CA ASP A 353 8.69 13.18 -18.66
C ASP A 353 8.23 11.80 -18.16
N PHE A 354 6.94 11.65 -17.85
CA PHE A 354 6.33 10.39 -17.37
C PHE A 354 6.60 9.20 -18.31
N ARG A 355 6.60 9.43 -19.62
CA ARG A 355 6.76 8.41 -20.68
C ARG A 355 8.19 7.85 -20.73
N LYS A 356 9.17 8.59 -20.19
CA LYS A 356 10.59 8.21 -20.16
C LYS A 356 11.01 7.54 -18.86
N LEU A 357 10.09 7.47 -17.86
CA LEU A 357 10.35 6.78 -16.61
C LEU A 357 10.43 5.26 -16.84
N ARG A 358 11.34 4.61 -16.15
CA ARG A 358 11.44 3.14 -16.15
C ARG A 358 10.31 2.47 -15.38
N ARG A 359 9.81 3.15 -14.37
CA ARG A 359 8.72 2.72 -13.48
C ARG A 359 7.55 3.67 -13.64
N ARG A 360 6.36 3.14 -13.52
CA ARG A 360 5.15 3.96 -13.67
C ARG A 360 4.99 4.90 -12.48
N LEU A 361 4.75 6.16 -12.76
CA LEU A 361 4.45 7.20 -11.78
C LEU A 361 3.08 7.79 -12.09
N TYR A 362 2.28 7.95 -11.05
CA TYR A 362 0.95 8.55 -11.13
C TYR A 362 0.82 9.63 -10.05
N ILE A 363 0.44 10.83 -10.45
CA ILE A 363 0.26 11.97 -9.54
C ILE A 363 -1.22 12.33 -9.50
N GLY A 364 -1.82 12.20 -8.31
CA GLY A 364 -3.21 12.53 -8.06
C GLY A 364 -3.41 14.02 -7.82
N THR A 365 -4.38 14.60 -8.53
CA THR A 365 -4.81 16.00 -8.39
C THR A 365 -6.33 16.07 -8.41
N THR A 366 -6.87 17.26 -8.14
CA THR A 366 -8.29 17.58 -8.30
C THR A 366 -8.44 18.69 -9.33
N ASP A 367 -9.26 18.48 -10.35
CA ASP A 367 -9.71 19.57 -11.24
C ASP A 367 -10.57 20.53 -10.41
N GLN A 368 -10.18 21.81 -10.38
CA GLN A 368 -10.79 22.80 -9.49
C GLN A 368 -12.26 23.07 -9.82
N ASP A 369 -12.62 23.05 -11.09
CA ASP A 369 -13.96 23.43 -11.55
C ASP A 369 -14.91 22.22 -11.55
N SER A 370 -14.48 21.08 -12.12
CA SER A 370 -15.31 19.88 -12.18
C SER A 370 -15.33 19.06 -10.87
N ARG A 371 -14.43 19.35 -9.92
CA ARG A 371 -14.25 18.63 -8.65
C ARG A 371 -13.91 17.15 -8.81
N GLN A 372 -13.47 16.76 -9.99
CA GLN A 372 -13.11 15.39 -10.29
C GLN A 372 -11.64 15.10 -9.94
N HIS A 373 -11.39 13.86 -9.56
CA HIS A 373 -10.04 13.36 -9.40
C HIS A 373 -9.38 13.16 -10.76
N VAL A 374 -8.19 13.71 -10.93
CA VAL A 374 -7.38 13.56 -12.14
C VAL A 374 -6.04 12.92 -11.80
N LEU A 375 -5.64 11.93 -12.59
CA LEU A 375 -4.41 11.19 -12.41
C LEU A 375 -3.46 11.51 -13.56
N PHE A 376 -2.40 12.30 -13.28
CA PHE A 376 -1.32 12.55 -14.23
C PHE A 376 -0.38 11.34 -14.28
N GLY A 377 0.19 11.07 -15.45
CA GLY A 377 1.11 9.95 -15.69
C GLY A 377 0.58 8.88 -16.62
N GLU A 378 -0.63 9.09 -17.15
CA GLU A 378 -1.22 8.30 -18.23
C GLU A 378 -1.96 9.20 -19.22
N ALA A 379 -2.27 8.67 -20.39
CA ALA A 379 -3.03 9.41 -21.40
C ALA A 379 -4.41 9.85 -20.85
N PRO A 380 -4.86 11.07 -21.13
CA PRO A 380 -4.22 12.07 -22.02
C PRO A 380 -3.19 12.98 -21.32
N PHE A 381 -2.85 12.76 -20.05
CA PHE A 381 -2.06 13.68 -19.22
C PHE A 381 -0.57 13.31 -19.07
N ASP A 382 -0.09 12.28 -19.74
CA ASP A 382 1.29 11.80 -19.66
C ASP A 382 2.33 12.73 -20.31
N HIS A 383 1.87 13.69 -21.12
CA HIS A 383 2.71 14.73 -21.74
C HIS A 383 3.05 15.89 -20.80
N VAL A 384 2.33 16.03 -19.70
CA VAL A 384 2.58 17.09 -18.71
C VAL A 384 3.89 16.82 -17.97
N PRO A 385 4.78 17.82 -17.78
CA PRO A 385 6.01 17.61 -17.01
C PRO A 385 5.72 17.13 -15.58
N ILE A 386 6.50 16.17 -15.08
CA ILE A 386 6.35 15.59 -13.73
C ILE A 386 6.38 16.71 -12.68
N SER A 387 7.32 17.65 -12.77
CA SER A 387 7.43 18.78 -11.84
C SER A 387 6.16 19.66 -11.82
N LYS A 388 5.49 19.81 -12.97
CA LYS A 388 4.25 20.59 -13.09
C LYS A 388 3.06 19.83 -12.50
N ALA A 389 2.97 18.53 -12.72
CA ALA A 389 1.96 17.67 -12.09
C ALA A 389 2.10 17.67 -10.57
N ILE A 390 3.34 17.61 -10.04
CA ILE A 390 3.60 17.71 -8.60
C ILE A 390 3.19 19.10 -8.08
N GLN A 391 3.52 20.18 -8.82
CA GLN A 391 3.08 21.54 -8.46
C GLN A 391 1.56 21.60 -8.30
N ALA A 392 0.80 21.02 -9.23
CA ALA A 392 -0.66 20.96 -9.14
C ALA A 392 -1.12 20.17 -7.92
N SER A 393 -0.47 19.02 -7.66
CA SER A 393 -0.82 18.12 -6.56
C SER A 393 -0.56 18.71 -5.16
N ILE A 394 0.35 19.68 -5.02
CA ILE A 394 0.64 20.37 -3.74
C ILE A 394 -0.10 21.70 -3.59
N SER A 395 -0.90 22.09 -4.57
CA SER A 395 -1.64 23.38 -4.56
C SER A 395 -2.91 23.28 -3.72
N ILE A 396 -2.74 23.28 -2.37
CA ILE A 396 -3.85 23.16 -1.41
C ILE A 396 -4.40 24.52 -1.02
N ASN A 397 -5.70 24.74 -1.20
CA ASN A 397 -6.40 25.89 -0.65
C ASN A 397 -6.52 25.80 0.89
N PRO A 398 -6.44 26.93 1.61
CA PRO A 398 -6.28 28.31 1.14
C PRO A 398 -4.80 28.75 1.02
N ALA A 399 -3.82 27.87 1.20
CA ALA A 399 -2.41 28.26 1.24
C ALA A 399 -1.83 28.58 -0.15
N PHE A 400 -2.14 27.78 -1.14
CA PHE A 400 -1.60 27.89 -2.51
C PHE A 400 -2.71 28.09 -3.54
N THR A 401 -2.42 28.89 -4.56
CA THR A 401 -3.28 29.03 -5.74
C THR A 401 -3.27 27.75 -6.58
N ALA A 402 -4.40 27.43 -7.21
CA ALA A 402 -4.48 26.33 -8.15
C ALA A 402 -3.50 26.51 -9.32
N THR A 403 -2.97 25.42 -9.81
CA THR A 403 -2.00 25.41 -10.90
C THR A 403 -2.72 25.29 -12.26
N LYS A 404 -2.50 26.26 -13.16
CA LYS A 404 -3.02 26.19 -14.55
C LYS A 404 -2.18 25.21 -15.37
N ILE A 405 -2.85 24.24 -16.02
CA ILE A 405 -2.29 23.29 -16.99
C ILE A 405 -3.24 23.22 -18.20
N GLY A 406 -2.78 23.67 -19.36
CA GLY A 406 -3.67 23.91 -20.49
C GLY A 406 -4.71 25.00 -20.14
N GLU A 407 -5.97 24.73 -20.40
CA GLU A 407 -7.07 25.65 -20.07
C GLU A 407 -7.73 25.38 -18.73
N ARG A 408 -7.25 24.37 -17.96
CA ARG A 408 -7.86 23.97 -16.70
C ARG A 408 -6.97 24.30 -15.50
N TYR A 409 -7.62 24.39 -14.34
CA TYR A 409 -6.96 24.65 -13.06
C TYR A 409 -7.01 23.41 -12.18
N TYR A 410 -5.86 23.02 -11.64
CA TYR A 410 -5.71 21.82 -10.79
C TYR A 410 -5.22 22.21 -9.41
N MET A 411 -5.79 21.56 -8.42
CA MET A 411 -5.43 21.73 -7.01
C MET A 411 -5.09 20.37 -6.36
N ASP A 412 -4.75 20.41 -5.09
CA ASP A 412 -4.31 19.25 -4.31
C ASP A 412 -5.28 18.06 -4.45
N GLY A 413 -4.71 16.90 -4.71
CA GLY A 413 -5.47 15.66 -4.87
C GLY A 413 -6.12 15.16 -3.60
N ALA A 414 -5.66 15.60 -2.41
CA ALA A 414 -6.23 15.21 -1.12
C ALA A 414 -7.69 15.65 -0.95
N VAL A 415 -8.15 16.63 -1.71
CA VAL A 415 -9.55 17.09 -1.72
C VAL A 415 -10.49 15.97 -2.20
N THR A 416 -10.11 15.22 -3.22
CA THR A 416 -10.95 14.15 -3.79
C THR A 416 -10.53 12.75 -3.36
N ARG A 417 -9.25 12.50 -3.12
CA ARG A 417 -8.70 11.20 -2.72
C ARG A 417 -7.68 11.35 -1.60
N THR A 418 -7.76 10.51 -0.60
CA THR A 418 -6.74 10.48 0.47
C THR A 418 -5.51 9.69 0.02
N SER A 419 -5.72 8.58 -0.70
CA SER A 419 -4.68 7.74 -1.25
C SER A 419 -5.16 7.08 -2.54
N ASN A 420 -4.24 6.72 -3.43
CA ASN A 420 -4.53 6.12 -4.73
C ASN A 420 -4.42 4.59 -4.74
N PHE A 421 -4.54 3.90 -3.60
CA PHE A 421 -4.43 2.44 -3.58
C PHE A 421 -5.54 1.72 -4.37
N VAL A 422 -6.74 2.29 -4.45
CA VAL A 422 -7.81 1.75 -5.31
C VAL A 422 -7.42 1.84 -6.79
N GLU A 423 -6.80 2.93 -7.21
CA GLU A 423 -6.29 3.07 -8.57
C GLU A 423 -5.11 2.13 -8.85
N ALA A 424 -4.26 1.87 -7.83
CA ALA A 424 -3.20 0.88 -7.93
C ALA A 424 -3.75 -0.54 -8.18
N ILE A 425 -4.83 -0.93 -7.48
CA ILE A 425 -5.52 -2.20 -7.69
C ILE A 425 -6.06 -2.29 -9.12
N ARG A 426 -6.74 -1.26 -9.61
CA ARG A 426 -7.27 -1.20 -10.99
C ARG A 426 -6.17 -1.37 -12.04
N LYS A 427 -4.93 -0.97 -11.72
CA LYS A 427 -3.75 -1.11 -12.59
C LYS A 427 -2.98 -2.42 -12.36
N GLY A 428 -3.54 -3.33 -11.57
CA GLY A 428 -3.04 -4.68 -11.33
C GLY A 428 -2.02 -4.81 -10.20
N ALA A 429 -2.02 -3.87 -9.23
CA ALA A 429 -1.25 -4.05 -8.01
C ALA A 429 -1.90 -5.09 -7.10
N THR A 430 -1.12 -6.03 -6.60
CA THR A 430 -1.53 -7.04 -5.63
C THR A 430 -0.74 -6.95 -4.32
N LEU A 431 0.38 -6.21 -4.32
CA LEU A 431 1.11 -5.82 -3.12
C LEU A 431 1.22 -4.29 -3.08
N ILE A 432 0.64 -3.68 -2.06
CA ILE A 432 0.56 -2.23 -1.94
C ILE A 432 1.08 -1.79 -0.58
N PHE A 433 2.07 -0.89 -0.59
CA PHE A 433 2.51 -0.16 0.58
C PHE A 433 1.86 1.23 0.55
N THR A 434 1.08 1.54 1.58
CA THR A 434 0.47 2.86 1.72
C THR A 434 1.08 3.60 2.90
N ILE A 435 1.53 4.83 2.67
CA ILE A 435 2.03 5.70 3.72
C ILE A 435 1.10 6.92 3.77
N ASP A 436 0.43 7.09 4.90
CA ASP A 436 -0.50 8.20 5.09
C ASP A 436 -0.15 9.01 6.34
N PRO A 437 0.51 10.15 6.16
CA PRO A 437 0.80 11.09 7.25
C PRO A 437 -0.39 11.96 7.63
N PHE A 438 -1.46 11.99 6.83
CA PHE A 438 -2.57 12.93 6.96
C PHE A 438 -3.66 12.43 7.91
N VAL A 439 -3.23 12.06 9.13
CA VAL A 439 -4.07 11.51 10.19
C VAL A 439 -4.30 12.57 11.28
N PRO A 440 -5.54 12.74 11.80
CA PRO A 440 -5.81 13.72 12.85
C PRO A 440 -5.11 13.37 14.17
N TYR A 441 -4.72 14.38 14.91
CA TYR A 441 -4.26 14.24 16.29
C TYR A 441 -5.47 14.03 17.22
N VAL A 442 -5.41 13.02 18.06
CA VAL A 442 -6.44 12.75 19.07
C VAL A 442 -5.94 13.19 20.43
N SER A 443 -6.58 14.23 21.03
CA SER A 443 -6.28 14.69 22.39
C SER A 443 -7.06 13.89 23.42
N LYS A 444 -6.40 13.59 24.54
CA LYS A 444 -7.07 13.04 25.73
C LYS A 444 -7.58 14.14 26.67
N SER A 445 -7.12 15.39 26.45
CA SER A 445 -7.52 16.53 27.29
C SER A 445 -8.70 17.24 26.62
N PRO A 446 -9.86 17.35 27.30
CA PRO A 446 -10.99 18.17 26.84
C PRO A 446 -10.55 19.62 26.61
N GLY A 447 -11.10 20.30 25.60
CA GLY A 447 -10.79 21.70 25.29
C GLY A 447 -9.50 21.94 24.52
N PHE A 448 -8.62 20.94 24.34
CA PHE A 448 -7.33 21.11 23.66
C PHE A 448 -7.44 21.77 22.28
N ALA A 449 -8.42 21.37 21.49
CA ALA A 449 -8.61 21.92 20.14
C ALA A 449 -9.15 23.36 20.20
N GLN A 450 -10.06 23.64 21.13
CA GLN A 450 -10.66 24.97 21.32
C GLN A 450 -9.60 26.07 21.57
N GLU A 451 -8.52 25.74 22.27
CA GLU A 451 -7.43 26.66 22.60
C GLU A 451 -6.45 26.91 21.43
N ARG A 452 -6.57 26.20 20.31
CA ARG A 452 -5.56 26.18 19.21
C ARG A 452 -5.87 27.14 18.06
N GLY A 453 -7.03 27.75 18.04
CA GLY A 453 -7.42 28.69 16.98
C GLY A 453 -7.89 28.02 15.67
N ILE A 454 -8.39 28.85 14.76
CA ILE A 454 -9.14 28.42 13.57
C ILE A 454 -8.31 27.58 12.59
N LEU A 455 -7.05 27.95 12.36
CA LEU A 455 -6.20 27.23 11.37
C LEU A 455 -5.86 25.81 11.82
N PHE A 456 -5.62 25.61 13.11
CA PHE A 456 -5.39 24.28 13.66
C PHE A 456 -6.66 23.43 13.56
N ASN A 457 -7.82 23.97 13.92
CA ASN A 457 -9.09 23.25 13.87
C ASN A 457 -9.45 22.89 12.43
N ALA A 458 -9.33 23.82 11.47
CA ALA A 458 -9.57 23.54 10.06
C ALA A 458 -8.64 22.44 9.52
N ASP A 459 -7.35 22.43 9.88
CA ASP A 459 -6.42 21.35 9.52
C ASP A 459 -6.88 20.00 10.11
N GLN A 460 -7.30 19.98 11.39
CA GLN A 460 -7.78 18.76 12.04
C GLN A 460 -9.09 18.26 11.42
N ASP A 461 -10.00 19.15 11.06
CA ASP A 461 -11.27 18.77 10.40
C ASP A 461 -11.02 18.15 9.03
N ILE A 462 -10.16 18.76 8.20
CA ILE A 462 -9.78 18.21 6.90
C ILE A 462 -9.08 16.83 7.06
N ARG A 463 -8.18 16.70 8.05
CA ARG A 463 -7.55 15.41 8.37
C ARG A 463 -8.57 14.36 8.79
N THR A 464 -9.54 14.74 9.60
CA THR A 464 -10.59 13.82 10.06
C THR A 464 -11.44 13.33 8.91
N LEU A 465 -11.93 14.23 8.05
CA LEU A 465 -12.70 13.89 6.85
C LEU A 465 -11.90 12.99 5.90
N SER A 466 -10.64 13.33 5.69
CA SER A 466 -9.73 12.57 4.82
C SER A 466 -9.48 11.17 5.39
N PHE A 467 -9.14 11.07 6.66
CA PHE A 467 -8.83 9.80 7.32
C PHE A 467 -10.05 8.88 7.42
N THR A 468 -11.25 9.42 7.69
CA THR A 468 -12.48 8.63 7.69
C THR A 468 -12.75 8.00 6.30
N ARG A 469 -12.55 8.75 5.21
CA ARG A 469 -12.65 8.20 3.84
C ARG A 469 -11.57 7.14 3.57
N PHE A 470 -10.35 7.38 4.04
CA PHE A 470 -9.24 6.43 3.92
C PHE A 470 -9.57 5.10 4.58
N GLU A 471 -9.98 5.11 5.86
CA GLU A 471 -10.33 3.91 6.62
C GLU A 471 -11.50 3.15 6.00
N LYS A 472 -12.53 3.85 5.53
CA LYS A 472 -13.65 3.23 4.82
C LYS A 472 -13.20 2.51 3.55
N ASN A 473 -12.38 3.16 2.73
CA ASN A 473 -11.86 2.57 1.49
C ASN A 473 -10.91 1.41 1.78
N ARG A 474 -10.03 1.55 2.78
CA ARG A 474 -9.11 0.49 3.22
C ARG A 474 -9.88 -0.75 3.68
N SER A 475 -10.87 -0.57 4.52
CA SER A 475 -11.72 -1.66 5.02
C SER A 475 -12.48 -2.34 3.87
N TRP A 476 -12.97 -1.56 2.92
CA TRP A 476 -13.64 -2.10 1.74
C TRP A 476 -12.70 -2.95 0.88
N VAL A 477 -11.48 -2.44 0.58
CA VAL A 477 -10.48 -3.19 -0.19
C VAL A 477 -10.12 -4.51 0.49
N LEU A 478 -9.84 -4.49 1.78
CA LEU A 478 -9.45 -5.69 2.52
C LEU A 478 -10.56 -6.75 2.58
N ARG A 479 -11.83 -6.34 2.44
CA ARG A 479 -12.97 -7.28 2.37
C ARG A 479 -13.22 -7.82 0.96
N HIS A 480 -13.10 -6.99 -0.08
CA HIS A 480 -13.56 -7.32 -1.43
C HIS A 480 -12.42 -7.69 -2.39
N HIS A 481 -11.16 -7.43 -2.03
CA HIS A 481 -9.97 -7.73 -2.82
C HIS A 481 -9.03 -8.68 -2.06
N PRO A 482 -9.42 -9.95 -1.87
CA PRO A 482 -8.62 -10.93 -1.13
C PRO A 482 -7.28 -11.25 -1.80
N GLU A 483 -7.15 -10.94 -3.08
CA GLU A 483 -5.92 -11.09 -3.86
C GLU A 483 -4.90 -9.98 -3.56
N VAL A 484 -5.32 -8.91 -2.87
CA VAL A 484 -4.47 -7.75 -2.60
C VAL A 484 -3.96 -7.78 -1.17
N SER A 485 -2.66 -7.60 -1.02
CA SER A 485 -2.00 -7.32 0.25
C SER A 485 -1.76 -5.82 0.38
N LEU A 486 -2.46 -5.18 1.30
CA LEU A 486 -2.37 -3.74 1.57
C LEU A 486 -1.76 -3.52 2.95
N PHE A 487 -0.56 -2.94 3.00
CA PHE A 487 0.14 -2.59 4.24
C PHE A 487 0.17 -1.07 4.41
N THR A 488 -0.34 -0.61 5.56
CA THR A 488 -0.51 0.82 5.86
C THR A 488 0.39 1.27 7.00
N PHE A 489 1.08 2.38 6.79
CA PHE A 489 1.97 3.02 7.76
C PHE A 489 1.46 4.42 8.10
N LEU A 490 1.12 4.61 9.36
CA LEU A 490 0.52 5.82 9.90
C LEU A 490 1.39 6.38 11.02
N PRO A 491 1.41 7.72 11.24
CA PRO A 491 2.12 8.30 12.37
C PRO A 491 1.46 7.90 13.71
N ALA A 492 2.28 7.56 14.70
CA ALA A 492 1.82 7.41 16.07
C ALA A 492 1.23 8.72 16.60
N ASN A 493 0.24 8.66 17.50
CA ASN A 493 -0.49 9.85 17.98
C ASN A 493 0.43 10.95 18.56
N ARG A 494 1.51 10.56 19.26
CA ARG A 494 2.52 11.51 19.75
C ARG A 494 3.18 12.29 18.61
N LEU A 495 3.46 11.64 17.49
CA LEU A 495 4.05 12.26 16.31
C LEU A 495 3.05 13.15 15.58
N ARG A 496 1.77 12.74 15.50
CA ARG A 496 0.68 13.56 14.93
C ARG A 496 0.58 14.92 15.59
N LYS A 497 0.75 14.99 16.93
CA LYS A 497 0.78 16.27 17.67
C LYS A 497 1.88 17.20 17.13
N VAL A 498 3.09 16.68 16.88
CA VAL A 498 4.21 17.46 16.35
C VAL A 498 3.93 17.94 14.93
N MET A 499 3.35 17.09 14.10
CA MET A 499 3.08 17.35 12.68
C MET A 499 1.91 18.30 12.46
N SER A 500 0.93 18.33 13.38
CA SER A 500 -0.30 19.11 13.25
C SER A 500 -0.17 20.55 13.78
N VAL A 501 0.83 20.87 14.60
CA VAL A 501 1.04 22.23 15.10
C VAL A 501 1.41 23.19 13.97
N ASN A 502 2.26 22.75 13.07
CA ASN A 502 2.60 23.47 11.83
C ASN A 502 2.95 22.48 10.73
N PRO A 503 2.01 22.11 9.85
CA PRO A 503 2.26 21.17 8.75
C PRO A 503 3.35 21.60 7.77
N MET A 504 3.70 22.90 7.76
CA MET A 504 4.72 23.49 6.90
C MET A 504 6.06 23.70 7.60
N ASP A 505 6.24 23.19 8.84
CA ASP A 505 7.53 23.32 9.56
C ASP A 505 8.63 22.48 8.92
N HIS A 506 9.57 23.17 8.29
CA HIS A 506 10.73 22.56 7.63
C HIS A 506 11.93 22.29 8.55
N ARG A 507 11.87 22.69 9.84
CA ARG A 507 13.01 22.61 10.77
C ARG A 507 13.07 21.32 11.57
N ARG A 508 11.92 20.68 11.79
CA ARG A 508 11.80 19.49 12.66
C ARG A 508 12.02 18.15 11.93
N TYR A 509 12.67 18.16 10.77
CA TYR A 509 12.76 16.97 9.92
C TYR A 509 13.42 15.77 10.61
N LEU A 510 14.54 15.94 11.34
CA LEU A 510 15.22 14.86 12.05
C LEU A 510 14.34 14.21 13.12
N GLN A 511 13.59 15.01 13.88
CA GLN A 511 12.68 14.53 14.92
C GLN A 511 11.52 13.75 14.29
N ILE A 512 10.98 14.24 13.17
CA ILE A 512 9.90 13.57 12.44
C ILE A 512 10.41 12.28 11.80
N TRP A 513 11.60 12.29 11.19
CA TRP A 513 12.22 11.07 10.64
C TRP A 513 12.38 9.98 11.70
N LYS A 514 12.92 10.34 12.88
CA LYS A 514 13.06 9.40 14.02
C LYS A 514 11.70 8.81 14.41
N GLY A 515 10.70 9.66 14.64
CA GLY A 515 9.36 9.20 15.03
C GLY A 515 8.69 8.34 13.97
N ALA A 516 8.84 8.69 12.69
CA ALA A 516 8.32 7.93 11.55
C ALA A 516 9.00 6.57 11.43
N TYR A 517 10.34 6.54 11.52
CA TYR A 517 11.11 5.31 11.49
C TYR A 517 10.67 4.32 12.58
N LEU A 518 10.63 4.77 13.82
CA LEU A 518 10.27 3.93 14.96
C LEU A 518 8.81 3.44 14.92
N SER A 519 7.86 4.31 14.53
CA SER A 519 6.46 3.90 14.39
C SER A 519 6.25 2.91 13.24
N THR A 520 6.99 3.07 12.15
CA THR A 520 6.96 2.13 11.01
C THR A 520 7.55 0.77 11.40
N LEU A 521 8.69 0.75 12.10
CA LEU A 521 9.26 -0.52 12.58
C LEU A 521 8.34 -1.23 13.55
N GLN A 522 7.69 -0.49 14.46
CA GLN A 522 6.69 -1.07 15.37
C GLN A 522 5.54 -1.72 14.59
N ARG A 523 5.05 -1.07 13.52
CA ARG A 523 4.01 -1.64 12.65
C ARG A 523 4.52 -2.87 11.90
N ILE A 524 5.74 -2.85 11.37
CA ILE A 524 6.36 -4.00 10.71
C ILE A 524 6.50 -5.18 11.68
N ARG A 525 6.94 -4.95 12.92
CA ARG A 525 7.03 -6.00 13.95
C ARG A 525 5.68 -6.67 14.18
N LEU A 526 4.62 -5.90 14.27
CA LEU A 526 3.26 -6.39 14.47
C LEU A 526 2.76 -7.23 13.29
N LEU A 527 3.05 -6.80 12.06
CA LEU A 527 2.58 -7.44 10.82
C LEU A 527 3.61 -8.41 10.21
N LYS A 528 4.78 -8.61 10.85
CA LYS A 528 5.92 -9.32 10.29
C LYS A 528 5.56 -10.68 9.67
N HIS A 529 4.75 -11.45 10.38
CA HIS A 529 4.32 -12.79 9.94
C HIS A 529 3.51 -12.77 8.65
N ARG A 530 2.67 -11.73 8.42
CA ARG A 530 1.89 -11.55 7.18
C ARG A 530 2.74 -10.95 6.07
N MET A 531 3.49 -9.90 6.39
CA MET A 531 4.36 -9.23 5.42
C MET A 531 5.38 -10.19 4.81
N ALA A 532 6.00 -11.06 5.61
CA ALA A 532 6.99 -12.01 5.12
C ALA A 532 6.41 -12.95 4.04
N GLY A 533 5.20 -13.49 4.26
CA GLY A 533 4.54 -14.37 3.30
C GLY A 533 4.11 -13.63 2.01
N ASP A 534 3.52 -12.44 2.16
CA ASP A 534 3.05 -11.66 1.01
C ASP A 534 4.21 -11.08 0.18
N LEU A 535 5.30 -10.70 0.83
CA LEU A 535 6.54 -10.27 0.17
C LEU A 535 7.18 -11.42 -0.61
N ALA A 536 7.28 -12.60 0.01
CA ALA A 536 7.84 -13.78 -0.66
C ALA A 536 7.05 -14.15 -1.93
N ALA A 537 5.72 -14.03 -1.90
CA ALA A 537 4.87 -14.23 -3.08
C ALA A 537 5.15 -13.24 -4.23
N HIS A 538 5.82 -12.12 -3.95
CA HIS A 538 6.23 -11.10 -4.93
C HIS A 538 7.75 -11.07 -5.17
N GLY A 539 8.46 -12.11 -4.76
CA GLY A 539 9.92 -12.23 -4.94
C GLY A 539 10.74 -11.30 -4.05
N LEU A 540 10.13 -10.76 -2.98
CA LEU A 540 10.79 -9.91 -2.00
C LEU A 540 10.98 -10.66 -0.68
N SER A 541 12.06 -10.35 0.06
CA SER A 541 12.31 -10.88 1.39
C SER A 541 12.19 -9.80 2.45
N LEU A 542 11.75 -10.17 3.64
CA LEU A 542 11.68 -9.29 4.81
C LEU A 542 12.81 -9.63 5.79
N ASN A 543 13.70 -8.67 6.03
CA ASN A 543 14.76 -8.79 7.04
C ASN A 543 14.81 -7.53 7.90
N THR A 544 14.41 -7.64 9.16
CA THR A 544 14.34 -6.50 10.08
C THR A 544 15.66 -6.22 10.83
N ALA A 545 16.73 -7.00 10.65
CA ALA A 545 17.94 -6.89 11.45
C ALA A 545 18.62 -5.51 11.35
N ARG A 546 18.70 -4.95 10.12
CA ARG A 546 19.25 -3.62 9.91
C ARG A 546 18.38 -2.55 10.54
N ALA A 547 17.06 -2.64 10.34
CA ALA A 547 16.12 -1.70 10.92
C ALA A 547 16.11 -1.72 12.45
N GLU A 548 16.27 -2.90 13.06
CA GLU A 548 16.41 -3.06 14.51
C GLU A 548 17.69 -2.40 15.05
N ALA A 549 18.80 -2.47 14.30
CA ALA A 549 20.06 -1.82 14.68
C ALA A 549 19.93 -0.28 14.63
N VAL A 550 19.34 0.27 13.55
CA VAL A 550 19.05 1.70 13.43
C VAL A 550 18.11 2.18 14.53
N ALA A 551 17.06 1.40 14.84
CA ALA A 551 16.09 1.75 15.87
C ALA A 551 16.75 1.87 17.25
N ARG A 552 17.62 0.91 17.63
CA ARG A 552 18.38 0.99 18.90
C ARG A 552 19.24 2.26 18.96
N GLN A 553 19.91 2.64 17.86
CA GLN A 553 20.69 3.87 17.79
C GLN A 553 19.79 5.10 17.96
N LEU A 554 18.66 5.14 17.26
CA LEU A 554 17.71 6.26 17.35
C LEU A 554 17.04 6.38 18.73
N GLU A 555 16.76 5.25 19.39
CA GLU A 555 16.19 5.23 20.74
C GLU A 555 17.18 5.74 21.80
N SER A 556 18.50 5.53 21.61
CA SER A 556 19.54 5.96 22.54
C SER A 556 19.87 7.47 22.49
N VAL A 557 19.44 8.18 21.45
CA VAL A 557 19.73 9.61 21.28
C VAL A 557 18.44 10.44 21.42
N GLU A 558 18.48 11.52 22.17
CA GLU A 558 17.32 12.43 22.29
C GLU A 558 17.16 13.29 21.03
N SER A 559 18.23 13.92 20.60
CA SER A 559 18.30 14.81 19.42
C SER A 559 19.07 14.11 18.29
N PRO A 560 18.38 13.46 17.35
CA PRO A 560 19.03 12.71 16.29
C PRO A 560 19.75 13.62 15.29
N VAL A 561 20.84 13.09 14.71
CA VAL A 561 21.52 13.66 13.55
C VAL A 561 21.38 12.72 12.35
N LEU A 562 21.70 13.21 11.15
CA LEU A 562 21.58 12.38 9.94
C LEU A 562 22.36 11.05 10.04
N ALA A 563 23.52 11.06 10.67
CA ALA A 563 24.37 9.87 10.83
C ALA A 563 23.70 8.74 11.63
N ASP A 564 22.79 9.05 12.55
CA ASP A 564 22.10 8.05 13.37
C ASP A 564 21.19 7.11 12.56
N PHE A 565 20.77 7.55 11.37
CA PHE A 565 20.01 6.73 10.43
C PHE A 565 20.90 5.78 9.60
N PHE A 566 22.21 5.87 9.76
CA PHE A 566 23.20 5.12 8.98
C PHE A 566 24.33 4.58 9.88
N PRO A 567 24.04 3.60 10.75
CA PRO A 567 25.01 3.14 11.77
C PRO A 567 26.34 2.64 11.20
N ASN A 568 26.36 2.24 9.92
CA ASN A 568 27.58 1.82 9.23
C ASN A 568 28.18 2.93 8.35
N GLY A 569 27.68 4.16 8.44
CA GLY A 569 28.12 5.31 7.61
C GLY A 569 27.91 5.15 6.11
N LYS A 570 27.26 4.07 5.66
CA LYS A 570 27.04 3.76 4.24
C LYS A 570 25.63 4.15 3.81
N LEU A 571 25.56 5.12 2.90
CA LEU A 571 24.33 5.50 2.20
C LEU A 571 24.12 4.60 0.98
N THR A 572 22.88 4.16 0.75
CA THR A 572 22.51 3.49 -0.50
C THR A 572 22.43 4.52 -1.62
N ILE A 573 23.24 4.35 -2.65
CA ILE A 573 23.29 5.25 -3.81
C ILE A 573 22.72 4.50 -5.01
N ARG A 574 21.89 5.16 -5.82
CA ARG A 574 21.38 4.59 -7.06
C ARG A 574 22.52 4.12 -7.97
N ARG A 575 22.37 2.93 -8.55
CA ARG A 575 23.30 2.49 -9.61
C ARG A 575 23.12 3.42 -10.80
N ARG A 576 24.16 4.18 -11.15
CA ARG A 576 24.19 4.91 -12.43
C ARG A 576 24.04 3.89 -13.53
N VAL A 577 23.02 4.06 -14.36
CA VAL A 577 22.97 3.31 -15.62
C VAL A 577 24.12 3.84 -16.46
N GLN A 578 25.13 3.02 -16.65
CA GLN A 578 26.08 3.25 -17.73
C GLN A 578 25.25 3.44 -18.99
N LYS A 579 25.42 4.57 -19.70
CA LYS A 579 24.89 4.70 -21.05
C LYS A 579 25.29 3.40 -21.77
N PRO A 580 24.37 2.75 -22.52
CA PRO A 580 24.78 1.65 -23.36
C PRO A 580 25.99 2.18 -24.15
N GLU A 581 27.12 1.50 -24.04
CA GLU A 581 28.27 1.75 -24.92
C GLU A 581 27.69 1.74 -26.32
N ARG A 582 27.83 2.86 -27.02
CA ARG A 582 27.61 2.88 -28.46
C ARG A 582 28.55 1.81 -28.98
N THR A 583 28.01 0.64 -29.25
CA THR A 583 28.68 -0.36 -30.10
C THR A 583 29.09 0.43 -31.33
N ALA A 584 30.40 0.61 -31.49
CA ALA A 584 30.96 1.18 -32.67
C ALA A 584 30.46 0.35 -33.85
N ALA A 585 29.40 0.81 -34.50
CA ALA A 585 28.95 0.24 -35.74
C ALA A 585 30.12 0.40 -36.69
N ALA A 586 30.77 -0.72 -36.98
CA ALA A 586 31.84 -0.82 -37.93
C ALA A 586 31.42 -0.06 -39.20
N SER A 587 32.11 1.02 -39.51
CA SER A 587 31.97 1.75 -40.74
C SER A 587 32.40 0.85 -41.91
N ARG A 588 31.50 0.04 -42.40
CA ARG A 588 31.61 -0.57 -43.71
C ARG A 588 31.42 0.56 -44.73
N LYS A 589 32.54 1.12 -45.21
CA LYS A 589 32.57 1.96 -46.40
C LYS A 589 31.93 1.16 -47.57
N ALA A 590 30.75 1.57 -47.99
CA ALA A 590 30.18 1.12 -49.25
C ALA A 590 31.01 1.65 -50.40
N PRO A 591 31.33 0.82 -51.45
CA PRO A 591 32.12 1.29 -52.58
C PRO A 591 31.32 2.30 -53.40
N ARG A 592 31.93 3.45 -53.68
CA ARG A 592 31.42 4.49 -54.59
C ARG A 592 31.18 3.90 -55.98
N ARG A 593 29.97 3.74 -56.40
CA ARG A 593 29.59 3.55 -57.80
C ARG A 593 29.61 4.94 -58.51
N ARG A 594 30.47 5.05 -59.56
CA ARG A 594 30.48 6.19 -60.49
C ARG A 594 29.17 6.23 -61.26
N PRO A 595 28.57 7.38 -61.55
CA PRO A 595 27.42 7.51 -62.43
C PRO A 595 27.87 7.32 -63.89
N LYS A 596 27.23 6.44 -64.62
CA LYS A 596 27.29 6.43 -66.08
C LYS A 596 26.30 7.44 -66.63
N HIS A 597 26.83 8.33 -67.49
CA HIS A 597 26.03 9.19 -68.35
C HIS A 597 24.98 8.40 -69.16
N ALA A 598 23.76 8.87 -69.17
CA ALA A 598 22.75 8.51 -70.18
C ALA A 598 22.15 9.84 -70.72
N THR A 599 22.28 9.95 -71.98
CA THR A 599 21.89 11.02 -72.90
C THR A 599 20.38 11.20 -72.92
N VAL A 600 20.00 12.46 -73.03
CA VAL A 600 18.65 12.97 -73.34
C VAL A 600 18.25 12.57 -74.75
N HIS A 601 16.99 12.10 -74.98
CA HIS A 601 16.21 12.39 -76.16
C HIS A 601 14.77 12.71 -75.79
N ALA A 602 14.35 13.81 -76.36
CA ALA A 602 13.03 14.39 -76.25
C ALA A 602 11.98 13.59 -77.06
N ALA A 603 10.77 13.52 -76.55
CA ALA A 603 9.52 13.80 -77.20
C ALA A 603 8.41 13.91 -76.14
#